data_a78f34263175ae221b07dd61c07af537
#
_entry.id   a78f34263175ae221b07dd61c07af537
#
_cell.length_a   1.000
_cell.length_b   1.000
_cell.length_c   1.000
_cell.angle_alpha   90.00
_cell.angle_beta   90.00
_cell.angle_gamma   90.00
#
_symmetry.space_group_name_H-M   'P 1'
#
loop_
_entity.id
_entity.type
_entity.pdbx_description
1 polymer ?
#
loop_
_entity_poly.entity_id
_entity_poly.type
_entity_poly.pdbx_seq_one_letter_code
_entity_poly.pdbx_strand_id
1 'polypeptide(L)'
;EAAEKEMALRAARLCLKKAETTPDNVSLALAGDLQAQCTASSYALRELGIPFAGLFGACSTMAEALGLGAALCSAGMADGLLAMTSSHFCAAERQFRTPLSYGAVRTPTAQWTATAAGACLLRPAGEGVQLCAATFGRVQDYKIKDINNMGAAMAPAAAATLLHYLKDTGSAPADFDRIYTGDLGHVGSQLLRDLLAAEGLLLKNHVDCGCILYDAAEQTVKSGGSGPGCCASVL
;
A
#
# COMPACT_ATOMS: atom_id res chain seq x y z
N GLU A 1 6.12 17.74 4.08
CA GLU A 1 5.84 17.14 5.40
C GLU A 1 4.49 17.59 5.96
N ALA A 2 4.24 18.91 6.11
CA ALA A 2 2.98 19.38 6.67
C ALA A 2 1.75 18.97 5.84
N ALA A 3 1.84 19.01 4.51
CA ALA A 3 0.74 18.65 3.64
C ALA A 3 0.41 17.13 3.73
N GLU A 4 1.41 16.27 3.77
CA GLU A 4 1.20 14.84 3.92
C GLU A 4 0.62 14.49 5.29
N LYS A 5 1.16 15.08 6.36
CA LYS A 5 0.60 14.95 7.71
C LYS A 5 -0.87 15.34 7.76
N GLU A 6 -1.23 16.47 7.20
CA GLU A 6 -2.62 16.95 7.18
C GLU A 6 -3.55 16.01 6.39
N MET A 7 -3.08 15.50 5.27
CA MET A 7 -3.81 14.54 4.45
C MET A 7 -4.05 13.22 5.20
N ALA A 8 -3.02 12.67 5.85
CA ALA A 8 -3.12 11.49 6.70
C ALA A 8 -4.10 11.69 7.86
N LEU A 9 -4.01 12.85 8.54
CA LEU A 9 -4.92 13.23 9.63
C LEU A 9 -6.38 13.32 9.17
N ARG A 10 -6.63 13.91 8.01
CA ARG A 10 -7.98 13.98 7.42
C ARG A 10 -8.52 12.61 7.06
N ALA A 11 -7.70 11.72 6.50
CA ALA A 11 -8.10 10.35 6.19
C ALA A 11 -8.51 9.60 7.46
N ALA A 12 -7.71 9.68 8.53
CA ALA A 12 -8.03 9.08 9.82
C ALA A 12 -9.34 9.64 10.43
N ARG A 13 -9.49 10.97 10.46
CA ARG A 13 -10.71 11.61 10.97
C ARG A 13 -11.95 11.23 10.17
N LEU A 14 -11.83 11.14 8.85
CA LEU A 14 -12.94 10.71 7.99
C LEU A 14 -13.30 9.23 8.23
N CYS A 15 -12.32 8.37 8.41
CA CYS A 15 -12.51 6.97 8.75
C CYS A 15 -13.27 6.83 10.08
N LEU A 16 -12.81 7.51 11.14
CA LEU A 16 -13.45 7.48 12.45
C LEU A 16 -14.88 8.04 12.40
N LYS A 17 -15.09 9.13 11.66
CA LYS A 17 -16.43 9.70 11.45
C LYS A 17 -17.37 8.71 10.74
N LYS A 18 -16.91 8.02 9.68
CA LYS A 18 -17.71 7.00 8.97
C LYS A 18 -18.03 5.80 9.86
N ALA A 19 -17.12 5.46 10.77
CA ALA A 19 -17.30 4.36 11.73
C ALA A 19 -18.07 4.78 12.98
N GLU A 20 -18.58 6.02 13.03
CA GLU A 20 -19.33 6.61 14.15
C GLU A 20 -18.60 6.42 15.51
N THR A 21 -17.27 6.68 15.50
CA THR A 21 -16.42 6.47 16.65
C THR A 21 -15.47 7.65 16.87
N THR A 22 -14.78 7.66 18.01
CA THR A 22 -13.80 8.69 18.39
C THR A 22 -12.41 8.09 18.55
N PRO A 23 -11.34 8.91 18.56
CA PRO A 23 -9.98 8.42 18.80
C PRO A 23 -9.83 7.64 20.11
N ASP A 24 -10.58 7.96 21.15
CA ASP A 24 -10.52 7.30 22.46
C ASP A 24 -10.95 5.83 22.42
N ASN A 25 -11.70 5.44 21.40
CA ASN A 25 -12.15 4.05 21.17
C ASN A 25 -11.20 3.27 20.24
N VAL A 26 -10.05 3.84 19.89
CA VAL A 26 -9.03 3.17 19.07
C VAL A 26 -7.90 2.72 19.98
N SER A 27 -7.74 1.41 20.13
CA SER A 27 -6.72 0.82 20.99
C SER A 27 -5.30 1.03 20.46
N LEU A 28 -5.13 1.01 19.14
CA LEU A 28 -3.83 1.10 18.47
C LEU A 28 -4.00 1.61 17.02
N ALA A 29 -3.05 2.39 16.54
CA ALA A 29 -2.88 2.67 15.12
C ALA A 29 -1.64 1.94 14.58
N LEU A 30 -1.80 1.26 13.46
CA LEU A 30 -0.72 0.73 12.62
C LEU A 30 -0.61 1.62 11.39
N ALA A 31 0.51 2.32 11.25
CA ALA A 31 0.64 3.30 10.19
C ALA A 31 2.07 3.44 9.69
N GLY A 32 2.21 3.90 8.46
CA GLY A 32 3.49 4.23 7.87
C GLY A 32 3.34 5.10 6.63
N ASP A 33 4.45 5.67 6.23
CA ASP A 33 4.58 6.52 5.06
C ASP A 33 5.96 6.32 4.42
N LEU A 34 6.30 7.11 3.40
CA LEU A 34 7.60 7.00 2.72
C LEU A 34 8.72 7.81 3.39
N GLN A 35 8.39 8.65 4.37
CA GLN A 35 9.40 9.47 5.04
C GLN A 35 10.10 8.65 6.14
N ALA A 36 11.38 8.94 6.35
CA ALA A 36 12.18 8.26 7.38
C ALA A 36 11.46 8.28 8.73
N GLN A 37 11.42 7.12 9.38
CA GLN A 37 10.81 6.91 10.69
C GLN A 37 9.31 7.24 10.79
N CYS A 38 8.55 7.05 9.71
CA CYS A 38 7.11 7.31 9.64
C CYS A 38 6.75 8.74 10.10
N THR A 39 7.43 9.74 9.55
CA THR A 39 7.33 11.13 10.02
C THR A 39 5.90 11.68 9.86
N ALA A 40 5.27 11.53 8.70
CA ALA A 40 3.93 12.02 8.47
C ALA A 40 2.90 11.34 9.37
N SER A 41 3.00 10.02 9.50
CA SER A 41 2.15 9.18 10.35
C SER A 41 2.27 9.55 11.82
N SER A 42 3.50 9.71 12.32
CA SER A 42 3.76 10.08 13.72
C SER A 42 3.14 11.42 14.08
N TYR A 43 3.33 12.43 13.22
CA TYR A 43 2.75 13.76 13.47
C TYR A 43 1.23 13.79 13.34
N ALA A 44 0.65 12.99 12.44
CA ALA A 44 -0.80 12.89 12.31
C ALA A 44 -1.43 12.22 13.55
N LEU A 45 -0.86 11.09 13.99
CA LEU A 45 -1.39 10.33 15.12
C LEU A 45 -1.15 11.01 16.47
N ARG A 46 -0.08 11.81 16.62
CA ARG A 46 0.11 12.68 17.77
C ARG A 46 -1.10 13.61 18.00
N GLU A 47 -1.68 14.16 16.93
CA GLU A 47 -2.85 15.05 17.04
C GLU A 47 -4.15 14.32 17.40
N LEU A 48 -4.21 13.00 17.16
CA LEU A 48 -5.35 12.17 17.53
C LEU A 48 -5.20 11.55 18.92
N GLY A 49 -4.00 11.55 19.49
CA GLY A 49 -3.72 10.95 20.79
C GLY A 49 -3.84 9.42 20.81
N ILE A 50 -3.83 8.77 19.64
CA ILE A 50 -3.95 7.31 19.52
C ILE A 50 -2.59 6.65 19.73
N PRO A 51 -2.48 5.55 20.52
CA PRO A 51 -1.28 4.74 20.59
C PRO A 51 -0.85 4.27 19.19
N PHE A 52 0.46 4.28 18.91
CA PHE A 52 0.97 4.13 17.56
C PHE A 52 2.12 3.13 17.47
N ALA A 53 2.04 2.22 16.51
CA ALA A 53 3.15 1.39 16.06
C ALA A 53 3.44 1.70 14.58
N GLY A 54 4.67 2.16 14.32
CA GLY A 54 5.14 2.52 12.97
C GLY A 54 5.49 1.30 12.14
N LEU A 55 5.01 1.26 10.89
CA LEU A 55 5.32 0.23 9.91
C LEU A 55 6.24 0.78 8.82
N PHE A 56 7.23 0.02 8.43
CA PHE A 56 8.22 0.40 7.42
C PHE A 56 8.08 -0.42 6.12
N GLY A 57 6.85 -0.79 5.77
CA GLY A 57 6.55 -1.54 4.55
C GLY A 57 6.61 -0.71 3.26
N ALA A 58 6.84 0.60 3.35
CA ALA A 58 6.74 1.53 2.22
C ALA A 58 5.42 1.31 1.45
N CYS A 59 5.48 0.87 0.19
CA CYS A 59 4.30 0.65 -0.64
C CYS A 59 3.38 -0.47 -0.13
N SER A 60 3.88 -1.42 0.67
CA SER A 60 3.10 -2.52 1.25
C SER A 60 2.45 -2.17 2.60
N THR A 61 2.69 -0.99 3.14
CA THR A 61 2.26 -0.59 4.50
C THR A 61 0.76 -0.81 4.74
N MET A 62 -0.12 -0.51 3.78
CA MET A 62 -1.56 -0.71 3.99
C MET A 62 -1.90 -2.20 4.15
N ALA A 63 -1.40 -3.05 3.28
CA ALA A 63 -1.62 -4.50 3.36
C ALA A 63 -1.00 -5.10 4.64
N GLU A 64 0.19 -4.64 5.02
CA GLU A 64 0.85 -5.02 6.26
C GLU A 64 0.02 -4.60 7.48
N ALA A 65 -0.45 -3.36 7.52
CA ALA A 65 -1.31 -2.84 8.60
C ALA A 65 -2.63 -3.60 8.72
N LEU A 66 -3.26 -3.94 7.59
CA LEU A 66 -4.49 -4.73 7.56
C LEU A 66 -4.25 -6.16 8.07
N GLY A 67 -3.19 -6.83 7.61
CA GLY A 67 -2.86 -8.19 8.01
C GLY A 67 -2.49 -8.31 9.49
N LEU A 68 -1.59 -7.43 9.97
CA LEU A 68 -1.22 -7.38 11.40
C LEU A 68 -2.40 -6.97 12.27
N GLY A 69 -3.17 -5.97 11.83
CA GLY A 69 -4.34 -5.49 12.56
C GLY A 69 -5.41 -6.56 12.70
N ALA A 70 -5.69 -7.31 11.64
CA ALA A 70 -6.62 -8.44 11.69
C ALA A 70 -6.15 -9.52 12.69
N ALA A 71 -4.85 -9.84 12.69
CA ALA A 71 -4.27 -10.79 13.64
C ALA A 71 -4.42 -10.30 15.10
N LEU A 72 -4.12 -9.03 15.37
CA LEU A 72 -4.24 -8.44 16.71
C LEU A 72 -5.70 -8.40 17.19
N CYS A 73 -6.64 -8.01 16.32
CA CYS A 73 -8.07 -8.03 16.64
C CYS A 73 -8.56 -9.46 16.88
N SER A 74 -8.17 -10.41 16.04
CA SER A 74 -8.55 -11.83 16.18
C SER A 74 -8.00 -12.46 17.46
N ALA A 75 -6.82 -12.03 17.90
CA ALA A 75 -6.21 -12.47 19.17
C ALA A 75 -6.80 -11.78 20.41
N GLY A 76 -7.77 -10.89 20.26
CA GLY A 76 -8.35 -10.12 21.35
C GLY A 76 -7.41 -9.08 21.98
N MET A 77 -6.38 -8.67 21.24
CA MET A 77 -5.41 -7.67 21.71
C MET A 77 -5.83 -6.23 21.41
N ALA A 78 -6.80 -6.05 20.52
CA ALA A 78 -7.34 -4.74 20.15
C ALA A 78 -8.82 -4.85 19.77
N ASP A 79 -9.67 -4.01 20.35
CA ASP A 79 -11.11 -3.92 20.03
C ASP A 79 -11.39 -2.94 18.88
N GLY A 80 -10.50 -1.99 18.65
CA GLY A 80 -10.51 -1.03 17.55
C GLY A 80 -9.08 -0.71 17.12
N LEU A 81 -8.74 -0.97 15.88
CA LEU A 81 -7.41 -0.72 15.34
C LEU A 81 -7.50 0.11 14.05
N LEU A 82 -6.76 1.21 14.01
CA LEU A 82 -6.68 2.07 12.83
C LEU A 82 -5.50 1.66 11.97
N ALA A 83 -5.77 1.11 10.78
CA ALA A 83 -4.77 0.89 9.73
C ALA A 83 -4.73 2.13 8.82
N MET A 84 -3.56 2.73 8.62
CA MET A 84 -3.44 4.00 7.89
C MET A 84 -2.12 4.09 7.15
N THR A 85 -2.15 4.69 5.95
CA THR A 85 -0.93 5.03 5.23
C THR A 85 -1.12 6.25 4.35
N SER A 86 0.00 6.88 3.98
CA SER A 86 0.04 8.04 3.10
C SER A 86 1.31 8.07 2.26
N SER A 87 1.26 8.80 1.16
CA SER A 87 2.44 9.25 0.45
C SER A 87 2.18 10.63 -0.17
N HIS A 88 3.25 11.39 -0.39
CA HIS A 88 3.17 12.70 -1.01
C HIS A 88 4.33 12.86 -2.00
N PHE A 89 4.00 13.23 -3.24
CA PHE A 89 4.98 13.38 -4.30
C PHE A 89 6.21 14.21 -3.91
N CYS A 90 5.99 15.43 -3.42
CA CYS A 90 7.12 16.31 -3.07
C CYS A 90 7.98 15.78 -1.93
N ALA A 91 7.39 15.08 -0.94
CA ALA A 91 8.15 14.49 0.15
C ALA A 91 9.02 13.34 -0.35
N ALA A 92 8.46 12.46 -1.19
CA ALA A 92 9.19 11.36 -1.81
C ALA A 92 10.31 11.86 -2.75
N GLU A 93 10.06 12.88 -3.57
CA GLU A 93 11.09 13.46 -4.42
C GLU A 93 12.26 14.01 -3.61
N ARG A 94 11.99 14.70 -2.50
CA ARG A 94 13.04 15.22 -1.61
C ARG A 94 13.88 14.13 -0.96
N GLN A 95 13.27 13.01 -0.62
CA GLN A 95 13.95 11.93 0.09
C GLN A 95 14.71 10.99 -0.84
N PHE A 96 14.14 10.66 -2.00
CA PHE A 96 14.65 9.60 -2.85
C PHE A 96 15.31 10.09 -4.15
N ARG A 97 15.07 11.33 -4.56
CA ARG A 97 15.66 11.91 -5.77
C ARG A 97 16.63 13.02 -5.44
N THR A 98 17.89 12.68 -5.32
CA THR A 98 18.96 13.63 -5.06
C THR A 98 20.05 13.55 -6.13
N PRO A 99 20.58 14.68 -6.57
CA PRO A 99 20.17 16.06 -6.25
C PRO A 99 18.86 16.45 -6.96
N LEU A 100 17.99 17.18 -6.27
CA LEU A 100 16.69 17.63 -6.83
C LEU A 100 16.86 18.53 -8.07
N SER A 101 17.95 19.31 -8.10
CA SER A 101 18.28 20.21 -9.21
C SER A 101 18.66 19.50 -10.52
N TYR A 102 18.90 18.21 -10.49
CA TYR A 102 19.28 17.46 -11.69
C TYR A 102 18.21 17.47 -12.78
N GLY A 103 16.93 17.41 -12.39
CA GLY A 103 15.78 17.62 -13.29
C GLY A 103 15.70 16.69 -14.49
N ALA A 104 16.27 15.48 -14.40
CA ALA A 104 16.33 14.54 -15.50
C ALA A 104 14.93 14.12 -16.00
N VAL A 105 14.80 13.89 -17.30
CA VAL A 105 13.60 13.33 -17.89
C VAL A 105 13.39 11.91 -17.35
N ARG A 106 12.19 11.62 -16.89
CA ARG A 106 11.84 10.29 -16.38
C ARG A 106 11.84 9.25 -17.49
N THR A 107 12.39 8.08 -17.20
CA THR A 107 12.37 6.94 -18.11
C THR A 107 10.94 6.40 -18.28
N PRO A 108 10.66 5.67 -19.37
CA PRO A 108 9.34 5.05 -19.59
C PRO A 108 8.92 4.07 -18.47
N THR A 109 9.89 3.47 -17.76
CA THR A 109 9.67 2.53 -16.65
C THR A 109 9.43 3.22 -15.31
N ALA A 110 9.74 4.52 -15.19
CA ALA A 110 9.60 5.28 -13.96
C ALA A 110 8.11 5.45 -13.58
N GLN A 111 7.87 5.44 -12.28
CA GLN A 111 6.56 5.66 -11.70
C GLN A 111 6.48 7.02 -11.01
N TRP A 112 5.26 7.47 -10.75
CA TRP A 112 4.96 8.76 -10.12
C TRP A 112 4.38 8.56 -8.73
N THR A 113 5.05 9.07 -7.70
CA THR A 113 4.56 8.91 -6.33
C THR A 113 3.17 9.54 -6.17
N ALA A 114 2.22 8.76 -5.69
CA ALA A 114 0.87 9.22 -5.41
C ALA A 114 0.86 10.22 -4.25
N THR A 115 0.05 11.27 -4.38
CA THR A 115 -0.27 12.19 -3.28
C THR A 115 -1.64 11.83 -2.76
N ALA A 116 -1.67 10.89 -1.81
CA ALA A 116 -2.90 10.33 -1.27
C ALA A 116 -2.69 9.75 0.13
N ALA A 117 -3.77 9.59 0.88
CA ALA A 117 -3.82 8.93 2.18
C ALA A 117 -5.12 8.16 2.33
N GLY A 118 -5.08 7.04 3.03
CA GLY A 118 -6.24 6.25 3.37
C GLY A 118 -6.14 5.67 4.77
N ALA A 119 -7.30 5.34 5.35
CA ALA A 119 -7.41 4.73 6.65
C ALA A 119 -8.60 3.77 6.71
N CYS A 120 -8.43 2.65 7.41
CA CYS A 120 -9.45 1.67 7.70
C CYS A 120 -9.51 1.42 9.19
N LEU A 121 -10.71 1.28 9.75
CA LEU A 121 -10.90 0.84 11.13
C LEU A 121 -11.22 -0.65 11.14
N LEU A 122 -10.40 -1.42 11.84
CA LEU A 122 -10.57 -2.86 12.05
C LEU A 122 -11.20 -3.12 13.41
N ARG A 123 -12.10 -4.09 13.46
CA ARG A 123 -12.76 -4.57 14.69
C ARG A 123 -12.83 -6.10 14.70
N PRO A 124 -12.86 -6.75 15.87
CA PRO A 124 -12.96 -8.20 15.96
C PRO A 124 -14.25 -8.78 15.37
N ALA A 125 -15.32 -7.98 15.39
CA ALA A 125 -16.64 -8.33 14.86
C ALA A 125 -17.38 -7.07 14.40
N GLY A 126 -18.38 -7.23 13.55
CA GLY A 126 -19.21 -6.15 13.05
C GLY A 126 -19.75 -6.43 11.64
N GLU A 127 -20.50 -5.48 11.12
CA GLU A 127 -20.94 -5.47 9.73
C GLU A 127 -19.88 -4.82 8.85
N GLY A 128 -19.74 -5.28 7.61
CA GLY A 128 -18.85 -4.70 6.61
C GLY A 128 -17.96 -5.73 5.92
N VAL A 129 -16.85 -5.24 5.36
CA VAL A 129 -15.86 -6.09 4.67
C VAL A 129 -15.08 -6.90 5.69
N GLN A 130 -14.98 -8.20 5.45
CA GLN A 130 -14.26 -9.13 6.33
C GLN A 130 -12.85 -9.43 5.80
N LEU A 131 -11.86 -9.40 6.69
CA LEU A 131 -10.51 -9.89 6.42
C LEU A 131 -10.45 -11.38 6.80
N CYS A 132 -10.48 -12.26 5.80
CA CYS A 132 -10.58 -13.70 6.02
C CYS A 132 -9.22 -14.39 6.17
N ALA A 133 -8.17 -13.87 5.51
CA ALA A 133 -6.84 -14.44 5.53
C ALA A 133 -5.78 -13.36 5.24
N ALA A 134 -4.56 -13.61 5.69
CA ALA A 134 -3.40 -12.78 5.39
C ALA A 134 -2.15 -13.64 5.23
N THR A 135 -1.29 -13.29 4.28
CA THR A 135 0.01 -13.93 4.05
C THR A 135 1.09 -12.85 4.00
N PHE A 136 2.13 -13.02 4.79
CA PHE A 136 3.31 -12.16 4.75
C PHE A 136 4.34 -12.73 3.79
N GLY A 137 4.73 -11.93 2.79
CA GLY A 137 5.71 -12.30 1.79
C GLY A 137 7.14 -12.36 2.35
N ARG A 138 8.03 -12.89 1.53
CA ARG A 138 9.48 -12.93 1.81
C ARG A 138 10.19 -11.90 0.93
N VAL A 139 11.30 -11.36 1.41
CA VAL A 139 12.17 -10.53 0.59
C VAL A 139 12.67 -11.34 -0.61
N GLN A 140 12.52 -10.76 -1.80
CA GLN A 140 12.98 -11.33 -3.07
C GLN A 140 14.07 -10.44 -3.67
N ASP A 141 15.17 -11.02 -4.11
CA ASP A 141 16.26 -10.30 -4.78
C ASP A 141 16.55 -10.91 -6.16
N TYR A 142 16.01 -10.27 -7.18
CA TYR A 142 16.23 -10.62 -8.59
C TYR A 142 17.37 -9.82 -9.23
N LYS A 143 18.24 -9.18 -8.42
CA LYS A 143 19.42 -8.43 -8.87
C LYS A 143 19.08 -7.26 -9.79
N ILE A 144 17.89 -6.71 -9.67
CA ILE A 144 17.49 -5.51 -10.44
C ILE A 144 18.27 -4.32 -9.92
N LYS A 145 19.03 -3.68 -10.83
CA LYS A 145 19.91 -2.54 -10.52
C LYS A 145 19.38 -1.22 -11.05
N ASP A 146 18.36 -1.26 -11.92
CA ASP A 146 17.76 -0.05 -12.49
C ASP A 146 16.80 0.57 -11.47
N ILE A 147 17.26 1.60 -10.82
CA ILE A 147 16.49 2.36 -9.79
C ILE A 147 15.24 3.05 -10.38
N ASN A 148 15.17 3.23 -11.70
CA ASN A 148 14.00 3.78 -12.38
C ASN A 148 12.97 2.72 -12.79
N ASN A 149 13.21 1.45 -12.50
CA ASN A 149 12.29 0.34 -12.80
C ASN A 149 11.89 -0.42 -11.54
N MET A 150 11.15 0.25 -10.68
CA MET A 150 10.65 -0.35 -9.43
C MET A 150 9.69 -1.50 -9.69
N GLY A 151 8.90 -1.43 -10.76
CA GLY A 151 7.99 -2.50 -11.15
C GLY A 151 8.70 -3.83 -11.38
N ALA A 152 9.87 -3.81 -12.02
CA ALA A 152 10.69 -5.01 -12.22
C ALA A 152 11.25 -5.56 -10.89
N ALA A 153 11.57 -4.71 -9.93
CA ALA A 153 12.04 -5.12 -8.61
C ALA A 153 10.91 -5.70 -7.74
N MET A 154 9.70 -5.17 -7.84
CA MET A 154 8.56 -5.54 -7.00
C MET A 154 7.77 -6.75 -7.54
N ALA A 155 7.66 -6.91 -8.86
CA ALA A 155 6.86 -7.97 -9.48
C ALA A 155 7.22 -9.39 -9.01
N PRO A 156 8.50 -9.78 -8.85
CA PRO A 156 8.85 -11.10 -8.33
C PRO A 156 8.40 -11.34 -6.89
N ALA A 157 8.45 -10.33 -6.03
CA ALA A 157 7.97 -10.43 -4.66
C ALA A 157 6.45 -10.60 -4.61
N ALA A 158 5.73 -9.85 -5.44
CA ALA A 158 4.28 -9.97 -5.60
C ALA A 158 3.89 -11.37 -6.11
N ALA A 159 4.59 -11.88 -7.16
CA ALA A 159 4.36 -13.21 -7.69
C ALA A 159 4.57 -14.30 -6.63
N ALA A 160 5.71 -14.27 -5.93
CA ALA A 160 6.03 -15.24 -4.89
C ALA A 160 4.99 -15.22 -3.75
N THR A 161 4.58 -14.03 -3.31
CA THR A 161 3.59 -13.90 -2.24
C THR A 161 2.22 -14.43 -2.66
N LEU A 162 1.79 -14.11 -3.88
CA LEU A 162 0.52 -14.62 -4.41
C LEU A 162 0.53 -16.14 -4.59
N LEU A 163 1.62 -16.71 -5.10
CA LEU A 163 1.80 -18.17 -5.22
C LEU A 163 1.70 -18.87 -3.85
N HIS A 164 2.38 -18.32 -2.83
CA HIS A 164 2.29 -18.85 -1.48
C HIS A 164 0.86 -18.76 -0.93
N TYR A 165 0.20 -17.60 -1.07
CA TYR A 165 -1.17 -17.43 -0.62
C TYR A 165 -2.13 -18.44 -1.26
N LEU A 166 -2.09 -18.58 -2.60
CA LEU A 166 -2.95 -19.51 -3.32
C LEU A 166 -2.70 -20.97 -2.90
N LYS A 167 -1.44 -21.34 -2.70
CA LYS A 167 -1.06 -22.66 -2.21
C LYS A 167 -1.55 -22.92 -0.78
N ASP A 168 -1.35 -21.97 0.11
CA ASP A 168 -1.67 -22.11 1.54
C ASP A 168 -3.18 -22.17 1.78
N THR A 169 -3.94 -21.44 0.97
CA THR A 169 -5.41 -21.41 1.03
C THR A 169 -6.09 -22.48 0.17
N GLY A 170 -5.33 -23.16 -0.69
CA GLY A 170 -5.88 -24.11 -1.66
C GLY A 170 -6.78 -23.47 -2.72
N SER A 171 -6.59 -22.16 -2.98
CA SER A 171 -7.40 -21.37 -3.92
C SER A 171 -6.70 -21.16 -5.26
N ALA A 172 -7.48 -20.73 -6.26
CA ALA A 172 -7.01 -20.36 -7.59
C ALA A 172 -7.35 -18.89 -7.87
N PRO A 173 -6.66 -18.23 -8.83
CA PRO A 173 -6.99 -16.84 -9.19
C PRO A 173 -8.46 -16.63 -9.59
N ALA A 174 -9.11 -17.66 -10.14
CA ALA A 174 -10.51 -17.60 -10.57
C ALA A 174 -11.51 -17.59 -9.41
N ASP A 175 -11.09 -17.91 -8.19
CA ASP A 175 -11.96 -17.89 -7.00
C ASP A 175 -12.17 -16.47 -6.45
N PHE A 176 -11.47 -15.50 -7.01
CA PHE A 176 -11.53 -14.08 -6.61
C PHE A 176 -12.17 -13.24 -7.71
N ASP A 177 -13.06 -12.33 -7.35
CA ASP A 177 -13.60 -11.34 -8.30
C ASP A 177 -12.52 -10.41 -8.82
N ARG A 178 -11.61 -9.97 -7.93
CA ARG A 178 -10.47 -9.11 -8.24
C ARG A 178 -9.26 -9.45 -7.37
N ILE A 179 -8.08 -9.29 -7.96
CA ILE A 179 -6.80 -9.37 -7.27
C ILE A 179 -6.11 -8.03 -7.48
N TYR A 180 -5.95 -7.27 -6.40
CA TYR A 180 -5.33 -5.95 -6.43
C TYR A 180 -3.86 -6.03 -6.03
N THR A 181 -3.02 -5.30 -6.77
CA THR A 181 -1.65 -4.95 -6.33
C THR A 181 -1.55 -3.45 -6.08
N GLY A 182 -0.63 -3.04 -5.22
CA GLY A 182 -0.57 -1.66 -4.72
C GLY A 182 -0.06 -0.66 -5.74
N ASP A 183 1.10 -0.93 -6.33
CA ASP A 183 1.79 0.05 -7.15
C ASP A 183 2.88 -0.57 -8.07
N LEU A 184 2.61 -1.72 -8.64
CA LEU A 184 3.51 -2.33 -9.63
C LEU A 184 3.65 -1.46 -10.89
N GLY A 185 2.64 -0.66 -11.19
CA GLY A 185 2.52 0.11 -12.41
C GLY A 185 2.37 -0.77 -13.65
N HIS A 186 2.34 -0.17 -14.84
CA HIS A 186 2.12 -0.91 -16.08
C HIS A 186 3.19 -1.96 -16.35
N VAL A 187 4.47 -1.61 -16.13
CA VAL A 187 5.61 -2.53 -16.35
C VAL A 187 5.58 -3.68 -15.35
N GLY A 188 5.47 -3.39 -14.06
CA GLY A 188 5.44 -4.43 -13.02
C GLY A 188 4.22 -5.33 -13.10
N SER A 189 3.06 -4.79 -13.47
CA SER A 189 1.84 -5.57 -13.68
C SER A 189 1.97 -6.55 -14.84
N GLN A 190 2.64 -6.15 -15.93
CA GLN A 190 2.90 -7.07 -17.02
C GLN A 190 3.85 -8.17 -16.60
N LEU A 191 4.95 -7.80 -15.93
CA LEU A 191 5.93 -8.78 -15.41
C LEU A 191 5.30 -9.75 -14.40
N LEU A 192 4.42 -9.28 -13.53
CA LEU A 192 3.67 -10.17 -12.62
C LEU A 192 2.86 -11.21 -13.39
N ARG A 193 2.11 -10.80 -14.41
CA ARG A 193 1.33 -11.73 -15.24
C ARG A 193 2.22 -12.73 -15.97
N ASP A 194 3.35 -12.29 -16.50
CA ASP A 194 4.30 -13.16 -17.21
C ASP A 194 4.93 -14.19 -16.26
N LEU A 195 5.33 -13.78 -15.06
CA LEU A 195 5.88 -14.66 -14.03
C LEU A 195 4.87 -15.73 -13.60
N LEU A 196 3.61 -15.34 -13.37
CA LEU A 196 2.57 -16.30 -12.98
C LEU A 196 2.17 -17.22 -14.14
N ALA A 197 2.16 -16.71 -15.37
CA ALA A 197 1.92 -17.53 -16.55
C ALA A 197 3.00 -18.60 -16.75
N ALA A 198 4.25 -18.31 -16.42
CA ALA A 198 5.34 -19.29 -16.43
C ALA A 198 5.13 -20.44 -15.41
N GLU A 199 4.41 -20.16 -14.31
CA GLU A 199 3.97 -21.15 -13.31
C GLU A 199 2.62 -21.80 -13.66
N GLY A 200 2.09 -21.55 -14.86
CA GLY A 200 0.82 -22.11 -15.34
C GLY A 200 -0.43 -21.39 -14.79
N LEU A 201 -0.29 -20.23 -14.16
CA LEU A 201 -1.40 -19.47 -13.59
C LEU A 201 -1.74 -18.25 -14.45
N LEU A 202 -3.00 -18.18 -14.89
CA LEU A 202 -3.51 -17.04 -15.65
C LEU A 202 -4.21 -16.03 -14.74
N LEU A 203 -3.67 -14.83 -14.65
CA LEU A 203 -4.19 -13.75 -13.82
C LEU A 203 -5.06 -12.79 -14.66
N LYS A 204 -6.33 -13.18 -14.90
CA LYS A 204 -7.27 -12.42 -15.75
C LYS A 204 -7.98 -11.27 -15.03
N ASN A 205 -8.11 -11.36 -13.73
CA ASN A 205 -8.86 -10.46 -12.85
C ASN A 205 -7.95 -9.52 -12.03
N HIS A 206 -6.70 -9.35 -12.45
CA HIS A 206 -5.72 -8.49 -11.80
C HIS A 206 -5.94 -7.03 -12.15
N VAL A 207 -5.84 -6.19 -11.13
CA VAL A 207 -5.87 -4.73 -11.20
C VAL A 207 -4.72 -4.19 -10.35
N ASP A 208 -3.96 -3.25 -10.88
CA ASP A 208 -2.93 -2.55 -10.11
C ASP A 208 -3.39 -1.14 -9.77
N CYS A 209 -3.32 -0.77 -8.48
CA CYS A 209 -3.76 0.54 -8.01
C CYS A 209 -2.96 1.68 -8.64
N GLY A 210 -1.66 1.47 -8.86
CA GLY A 210 -0.81 2.44 -9.56
C GLY A 210 -1.18 2.63 -11.03
N CYS A 211 -1.78 1.62 -11.66
CA CYS A 211 -2.26 1.73 -13.05
C CYS A 211 -3.57 2.51 -13.18
N ILE A 212 -4.44 2.43 -12.18
CA ILE A 212 -5.79 3.02 -12.26
C ILE A 212 -5.93 4.38 -11.57
N LEU A 213 -4.93 4.77 -10.77
CA LEU A 213 -4.95 6.04 -10.02
C LEU A 213 -4.84 7.26 -10.94
N TYR A 214 -4.12 7.13 -12.03
CA TYR A 214 -3.86 8.21 -12.99
C TYR A 214 -4.45 7.89 -14.36
N ASP A 215 -4.96 8.90 -15.04
CA ASP A 215 -5.31 8.80 -16.45
C ASP A 215 -4.04 8.91 -17.30
N ALA A 216 -3.57 7.78 -17.80
CA ALA A 216 -2.35 7.71 -18.61
C ALA A 216 -2.48 8.40 -19.99
N ALA A 217 -3.70 8.66 -20.46
CA ALA A 217 -3.95 9.38 -21.72
C ALA A 217 -3.75 10.89 -21.54
N GLU A 218 -4.12 11.42 -20.36
CA GLU A 218 -4.07 12.85 -20.06
C GLU A 218 -2.85 13.25 -19.20
N GLN A 219 -2.32 12.31 -18.40
CA GLN A 219 -1.27 12.56 -17.42
C GLN A 219 0.03 11.85 -17.78
N THR A 220 1.15 12.58 -17.77
CA THR A 220 2.47 12.04 -18.12
C THR A 220 3.09 11.29 -16.93
N VAL A 221 2.50 10.17 -16.52
CA VAL A 221 2.94 9.36 -15.37
C VAL A 221 3.78 8.13 -15.72
N LYS A 222 4.13 7.96 -17.01
CA LYS A 222 4.99 6.88 -17.52
C LYS A 222 4.44 5.49 -17.17
N SER A 223 5.08 4.76 -16.24
CA SER A 223 4.63 3.43 -15.81
C SER A 223 3.52 3.45 -14.75
N GLY A 224 2.94 4.62 -14.46
CA GLY A 224 1.83 4.74 -13.51
C GLY A 224 2.24 5.25 -12.13
N GLY A 225 1.40 5.00 -11.14
CA GLY A 225 1.59 5.45 -9.77
C GLY A 225 2.57 4.60 -8.97
N SER A 226 3.12 5.19 -7.92
CA SER A 226 3.97 4.55 -6.92
C SER A 226 3.62 5.03 -5.52
N GLY A 227 4.05 4.30 -4.52
CA GLY A 227 3.89 4.65 -3.10
C GLY A 227 2.61 4.11 -2.48
N PRO A 228 2.55 4.07 -1.15
CA PRO A 228 1.42 3.51 -0.40
C PRO A 228 0.11 4.28 -0.62
N GLY A 229 0.18 5.54 -1.05
CA GLY A 229 -0.98 6.31 -1.44
C GLY A 229 -1.78 5.71 -2.61
N CYS A 230 -1.16 4.89 -3.47
CA CYS A 230 -1.89 4.19 -4.55
C CYS A 230 -2.94 3.25 -3.96
N CYS A 231 -2.52 2.32 -3.13
CA CYS A 231 -3.44 1.37 -2.53
C CYS A 231 -4.38 2.03 -1.50
N ALA A 232 -3.89 2.99 -0.73
CA ALA A 232 -4.68 3.74 0.24
C ALA A 232 -5.85 4.54 -0.36
N SER A 233 -5.79 4.90 -1.64
CA SER A 233 -6.83 5.67 -2.34
C SER A 233 -7.78 4.79 -3.18
N VAL A 234 -7.46 3.51 -3.36
CA VAL A 234 -8.26 2.58 -4.18
C VAL A 234 -9.04 1.60 -3.29
N LEU A 235 -8.47 1.20 -2.14
CA LEU A 235 -9.14 0.37 -1.14
C LEU A 235 -10.12 1.21 -0.33
#